data_d343ed8c41b2d961247bfb969346cb02
#
_entry.id   d343ed8c41b2d961247bfb969346cb02
#
_cell.length_a   1.000
_cell.length_b   1.000
_cell.length_c   1.000
_cell.angle_alpha   90.00
_cell.angle_beta   90.00
_cell.angle_gamma   90.00
#
_symmetry.space_group_name_H-M   'P 1'
#
loop_
_entity.id
_entity.type
_entity.pdbx_description
1 polymer ?
#
loop_
_entity_poly.entity_id
_entity_poly.type
_entity_poly.pdbx_seq_one_letter_code
_entity_poly.pdbx_strand_id
1 'polypeptide(L)'
;MSKAFDNVSHQRLLNKLKSHRISGTVLLWFADYLSERSQRVTINGSSSNCAPVQKGVPQGSVLGPTLFNVYVSHIPGVVHDTSAEVPSYADDLTIFAIDESPGRAISNVSNALGVISTELENDGLTLNMIKSCSMVLTKDDSGVQPITCRGQVLRAVPHARLLGPEVDSQLTWEHQTRLMSAKISRKIGVLRRARRHLSPQAKRLFLLSVILPDFDYACTSIACGLSAAARNRLSALERRAVRVACDAGYTDDCSPMYDHLKITPLEERWCTKFALTAYQCTHHLRAPSVCNLLSPASGSTRHANTCGVIPPRCRTKTGVNSFANCASLLWNALPSSVRLLNFPHFKSFVLARNAMKPYMPLLFDCVSDI
;
A
#
# COMPACT_ATOMS: atom_id res chain seq x y z
N MET A 1 -8.28 -6.47 -13.80
CA MET A 1 -8.97 -6.48 -15.13
C MET A 1 -8.08 -7.12 -16.20
N SER A 2 -8.63 -7.53 -17.38
CA SER A 2 -7.83 -8.11 -18.48
C SER A 2 -7.45 -7.04 -19.49
N LYS A 3 -6.15 -6.82 -19.71
CA LYS A 3 -5.63 -5.82 -20.69
C LYS A 3 -6.37 -4.47 -20.60
N ALA A 4 -6.56 -3.98 -19.38
CA ALA A 4 -7.47 -2.89 -19.08
C ALA A 4 -7.09 -1.60 -19.84
N PHE A 5 -5.82 -1.23 -19.82
CA PHE A 5 -5.30 -0.05 -20.54
C PHE A 5 -5.50 -0.13 -22.05
N ASP A 6 -5.39 -1.33 -22.63
CA ASP A 6 -5.53 -1.55 -24.08
C ASP A 6 -7.00 -1.61 -24.55
N ASN A 7 -7.95 -1.72 -23.61
CA ASN A 7 -9.38 -1.88 -23.91
C ASN A 7 -10.20 -0.60 -23.68
N VAL A 8 -9.58 0.50 -23.27
CA VAL A 8 -10.28 1.79 -23.07
C VAL A 8 -10.90 2.27 -24.39
N SER A 9 -12.21 2.46 -24.41
CA SER A 9 -12.91 3.05 -25.57
C SER A 9 -12.65 4.55 -25.63
N HIS A 10 -12.05 5.04 -26.73
CA HIS A 10 -11.75 6.45 -26.91
C HIS A 10 -13.01 7.33 -26.81
N GLN A 11 -14.11 6.91 -27.47
CA GLN A 11 -15.37 7.66 -27.42
C GLN A 11 -15.96 7.75 -26.00
N ARG A 12 -15.94 6.66 -25.25
CA ARG A 12 -16.42 6.65 -23.86
C ARG A 12 -15.53 7.48 -22.96
N LEU A 13 -14.20 7.40 -23.14
CA LEU A 13 -13.25 8.23 -22.41
C LEU A 13 -13.50 9.72 -22.63
N LEU A 14 -13.70 10.15 -23.89
CA LEU A 14 -14.03 11.54 -24.20
C LEU A 14 -15.36 11.99 -23.56
N ASN A 15 -16.37 11.12 -23.54
CA ASN A 15 -17.62 11.41 -22.84
C ASN A 15 -17.43 11.55 -21.33
N LYS A 16 -16.60 10.69 -20.70
CA LYS A 16 -16.27 10.79 -19.28
C LYS A 16 -15.44 12.04 -18.96
N LEU A 17 -14.49 12.41 -19.81
CA LEU A 17 -13.76 13.68 -19.68
C LEU A 17 -14.74 14.88 -19.73
N LYS A 18 -15.72 14.84 -20.63
CA LYS A 18 -16.77 15.88 -20.72
C LYS A 18 -17.63 15.95 -19.46
N SER A 19 -18.00 14.82 -18.85
CA SER A 19 -18.73 14.79 -17.57
C SER A 19 -17.91 15.37 -16.42
N HIS A 20 -16.59 15.28 -16.48
CA HIS A 20 -15.67 15.95 -15.56
C HIS A 20 -15.39 17.43 -15.91
N ARG A 21 -16.27 18.06 -16.72
CA ARG A 21 -16.21 19.47 -17.13
C ARG A 21 -15.00 19.83 -18.01
N ILE A 22 -14.37 18.86 -18.64
CA ILE A 22 -13.34 19.09 -19.65
C ILE A 22 -14.04 19.29 -20.98
N SER A 23 -13.93 20.48 -21.56
CA SER A 23 -14.66 20.87 -22.80
C SER A 23 -13.82 21.76 -23.70
N GLY A 24 -14.37 22.14 -24.84
CA GLY A 24 -13.72 23.06 -25.79
C GLY A 24 -12.40 22.52 -26.32
N THR A 25 -11.42 23.39 -26.48
CA THR A 25 -10.10 23.10 -27.07
C THR A 25 -9.37 21.98 -26.35
N VAL A 26 -9.52 21.88 -25.01
CA VAL A 26 -8.85 20.83 -24.22
C VAL A 26 -9.45 19.46 -24.56
N LEU A 27 -10.76 19.35 -24.70
CA LEU A 27 -11.38 18.07 -25.10
C LEU A 27 -10.99 17.67 -26.52
N LEU A 28 -10.92 18.63 -27.43
CA LEU A 28 -10.47 18.41 -28.82
C LEU A 28 -9.02 17.93 -28.85
N TRP A 29 -8.16 18.50 -27.98
CA TRP A 29 -6.79 18.04 -27.85
C TRP A 29 -6.70 16.59 -27.37
N PHE A 30 -7.54 16.15 -26.40
CA PHE A 30 -7.60 14.75 -26.02
C PHE A 30 -8.11 13.85 -27.15
N ALA A 31 -9.05 14.32 -27.94
CA ALA A 31 -9.52 13.57 -29.10
C ALA A 31 -8.40 13.36 -30.12
N ASP A 32 -7.65 14.40 -30.46
CA ASP A 32 -6.47 14.35 -31.33
C ASP A 32 -5.38 13.43 -30.74
N TYR A 33 -5.07 13.59 -29.43
CA TYR A 33 -4.10 12.74 -28.74
C TYR A 33 -4.41 11.25 -28.86
N LEU A 34 -5.67 10.85 -28.92
CA LEU A 34 -6.11 9.45 -29.02
C LEU A 34 -6.30 8.98 -30.47
N SER A 35 -6.46 9.90 -31.42
CA SER A 35 -6.74 9.58 -32.81
C SER A 35 -5.50 9.21 -33.61
N GLU A 36 -5.70 8.55 -34.75
CA GLU A 36 -4.69 8.23 -35.77
C GLU A 36 -3.40 7.57 -35.27
N ARG A 37 -3.48 6.86 -34.14
CA ARG A 37 -2.33 6.17 -33.56
C ARG A 37 -2.12 4.82 -34.22
N SER A 38 -0.85 4.48 -34.42
CA SER A 38 -0.44 3.16 -34.88
C SER A 38 0.66 2.60 -34.00
N GLN A 39 0.81 1.28 -33.99
CA GLN A 39 1.85 0.58 -33.23
C GLN A 39 2.51 -0.48 -34.10
N ARG A 40 3.77 -0.77 -33.79
CA ARG A 40 4.53 -1.88 -34.35
C ARG A 40 5.39 -2.52 -33.27
N VAL A 41 5.70 -3.80 -33.42
CA VAL A 41 6.62 -4.52 -32.52
C VAL A 41 8.00 -4.59 -33.17
N THR A 42 9.04 -4.23 -32.42
CA THR A 42 10.43 -4.34 -32.88
C THR A 42 11.19 -5.27 -31.95
N ILE A 43 11.81 -6.32 -32.49
CA ILE A 43 12.62 -7.30 -31.75
C ILE A 43 13.93 -7.50 -32.51
N ASN A 44 15.06 -7.31 -31.85
CA ASN A 44 16.40 -7.49 -32.43
C ASN A 44 16.60 -6.78 -33.78
N GLY A 45 16.06 -5.56 -33.94
CA GLY A 45 16.16 -4.78 -35.16
C GLY A 45 15.15 -5.11 -36.26
N SER A 46 14.39 -6.20 -36.14
CA SER A 46 13.29 -6.55 -37.04
C SER A 46 11.98 -5.96 -36.54
N SER A 47 11.21 -5.33 -37.41
CA SER A 47 9.92 -4.69 -37.05
C SER A 47 8.75 -5.34 -37.77
N SER A 48 7.63 -5.49 -37.08
CA SER A 48 6.36 -5.87 -37.69
C SER A 48 5.79 -4.75 -38.57
N ASN A 49 4.76 -5.06 -39.36
CA ASN A 49 3.93 -4.03 -39.98
C ASN A 49 3.27 -3.15 -38.91
N CYS A 50 2.99 -1.87 -39.27
CA CYS A 50 2.20 -0.98 -38.46
C CYS A 50 0.74 -1.45 -38.41
N ALA A 51 0.15 -1.45 -37.22
CA ALA A 51 -1.27 -1.72 -37.00
C ALA A 51 -1.94 -0.50 -36.36
N PRO A 52 -3.15 -0.09 -36.78
CA PRO A 52 -3.87 1.02 -36.16
C PRO A 52 -4.28 0.69 -34.73
N VAL A 53 -4.25 1.68 -33.85
CA VAL A 53 -4.72 1.59 -32.45
C VAL A 53 -6.09 2.22 -32.36
N GLN A 54 -7.13 1.39 -32.34
CA GLN A 54 -8.53 1.85 -32.32
C GLN A 54 -9.08 2.08 -30.89
N LYS A 55 -8.43 1.55 -29.87
CA LYS A 55 -8.80 1.64 -28.47
C LYS A 55 -7.56 1.53 -27.58
N GLY A 56 -7.70 1.88 -26.33
CA GLY A 56 -6.64 1.87 -25.36
C GLY A 56 -6.00 3.24 -25.14
N VAL A 57 -5.34 3.38 -24.00
CA VAL A 57 -4.51 4.54 -23.68
C VAL A 57 -3.04 4.14 -23.78
N PRO A 58 -2.15 5.01 -24.33
CA PRO A 58 -0.76 4.65 -24.54
C PRO A 58 -0.04 4.27 -23.24
N GLN A 59 0.38 3.01 -23.12
CA GLN A 59 1.16 2.55 -21.99
C GLN A 59 2.55 3.19 -22.01
N GLY A 60 3.03 3.64 -20.85
CA GLY A 60 4.30 4.39 -20.73
C GLY A 60 4.19 5.89 -21.04
N SER A 61 3.04 6.39 -21.44
CA SER A 61 2.80 7.83 -21.55
C SER A 61 2.51 8.46 -20.18
N VAL A 62 2.77 9.76 -20.05
CA VAL A 62 2.50 10.51 -18.80
C VAL A 62 0.99 10.56 -18.51
N LEU A 63 0.15 10.64 -19.53
CA LEU A 63 -1.30 10.78 -19.41
C LEU A 63 -2.05 9.44 -19.29
N GLY A 64 -1.48 8.35 -19.76
CA GLY A 64 -2.12 7.03 -19.76
C GLY A 64 -2.74 6.64 -18.43
N PRO A 65 -2.00 6.67 -17.31
CA PRO A 65 -2.55 6.33 -15.99
C PRO A 65 -3.69 7.26 -15.54
N THR A 66 -3.56 8.56 -15.79
CA THR A 66 -4.60 9.56 -15.44
C THR A 66 -5.87 9.33 -16.24
N LEU A 67 -5.76 9.12 -17.56
CA LEU A 67 -6.90 8.86 -18.43
C LEU A 67 -7.60 7.55 -18.06
N PHE A 68 -6.83 6.51 -17.71
CA PHE A 68 -7.41 5.26 -17.22
C PHE A 68 -8.15 5.47 -15.90
N ASN A 69 -7.58 6.21 -14.95
CA ASN A 69 -8.25 6.53 -13.68
C ASN A 69 -9.56 7.30 -13.91
N VAL A 70 -9.60 8.27 -14.82
CA VAL A 70 -10.84 8.96 -15.20
C VAL A 70 -11.84 7.96 -15.80
N TYR A 71 -11.37 7.03 -16.63
CA TYR A 71 -12.23 6.04 -17.26
C TYR A 71 -12.97 5.14 -16.27
N VAL A 72 -12.30 4.72 -15.19
CA VAL A 72 -12.86 3.82 -14.17
C VAL A 72 -13.32 4.53 -12.88
N SER A 73 -13.25 5.86 -12.81
CA SER A 73 -13.50 6.65 -11.58
C SER A 73 -14.87 6.44 -10.95
N HIS A 74 -15.89 6.06 -11.76
CA HIS A 74 -17.25 5.82 -11.30
C HIS A 74 -17.45 4.44 -10.65
N ILE A 75 -16.55 3.47 -10.90
CA ILE A 75 -16.71 2.08 -10.43
C ILE A 75 -16.89 1.98 -8.90
N PRO A 76 -16.13 2.69 -8.04
CA PRO A 76 -16.39 2.64 -6.61
C PRO A 76 -17.80 3.14 -6.21
N GLY A 77 -18.38 4.04 -7.00
CA GLY A 77 -19.69 4.62 -6.73
C GLY A 77 -20.87 3.70 -7.10
N VAL A 78 -20.69 2.72 -7.98
CA VAL A 78 -21.81 1.85 -8.39
C VAL A 78 -22.23 0.84 -7.34
N VAL A 79 -21.47 0.69 -6.27
CA VAL A 79 -21.74 -0.27 -5.17
C VAL A 79 -22.30 0.38 -3.91
N HIS A 80 -22.70 1.67 -3.95
CA HIS A 80 -23.15 2.40 -2.76
C HIS A 80 -24.38 1.76 -2.09
N ASP A 81 -25.22 1.03 -2.84
CA ASP A 81 -26.37 0.29 -2.32
C ASP A 81 -26.00 -1.08 -1.74
N THR A 82 -24.75 -1.48 -1.85
CA THR A 82 -24.22 -2.70 -1.25
C THR A 82 -23.39 -2.33 -0.01
N SER A 83 -23.45 -3.09 1.07
CA SER A 83 -22.60 -2.85 2.24
C SER A 83 -21.14 -3.29 1.95
N ALA A 84 -20.62 -2.97 0.76
CA ALA A 84 -19.27 -3.30 0.31
C ALA A 84 -18.50 -2.04 -0.09
N GLU A 85 -17.21 -2.06 0.09
CA GLU A 85 -16.29 -1.00 -0.35
C GLU A 85 -15.38 -1.50 -1.47
N VAL A 86 -14.99 -0.59 -2.37
CA VAL A 86 -14.21 -0.93 -3.57
C VAL A 86 -13.03 0.02 -3.75
N PRO A 87 -11.97 -0.10 -2.97
CA PRO A 87 -10.72 0.57 -3.29
C PRO A 87 -10.15 0.05 -4.61
N SER A 88 -9.69 0.97 -5.44
CA SER A 88 -9.08 0.67 -6.73
C SER A 88 -7.68 1.28 -6.84
N TYR A 89 -6.78 0.56 -7.48
CA TYR A 89 -5.47 1.05 -7.86
C TYR A 89 -5.18 0.67 -9.31
N ALA A 90 -5.31 1.64 -10.21
CA ALA A 90 -5.30 1.40 -11.65
C ALA A 90 -6.31 0.30 -12.04
N ASP A 91 -5.88 -0.82 -12.61
CA ASP A 91 -6.72 -1.94 -13.02
C ASP A 91 -6.94 -3.01 -11.92
N ASP A 92 -6.28 -2.86 -10.76
CA ASP A 92 -6.50 -3.73 -9.61
C ASP A 92 -7.69 -3.22 -8.77
N LEU A 93 -8.73 -4.04 -8.66
CA LEU A 93 -9.90 -3.79 -7.82
C LEU A 93 -9.85 -4.71 -6.60
N THR A 94 -10.10 -4.15 -5.44
CA THR A 94 -10.32 -4.89 -4.20
C THR A 94 -11.73 -4.63 -3.74
N ILE A 95 -12.52 -5.67 -3.50
CA ILE A 95 -13.88 -5.56 -3.00
C ILE A 95 -13.87 -6.18 -1.61
N PHE A 96 -14.36 -5.47 -0.60
CA PHE A 96 -14.49 -6.03 0.74
C PHE A 96 -15.78 -5.57 1.42
N ALA A 97 -16.28 -6.41 2.29
CA ALA A 97 -17.40 -6.09 3.19
C ALA A 97 -17.07 -6.54 4.60
N ILE A 98 -17.59 -5.83 5.57
CA ILE A 98 -17.44 -6.14 6.99
C ILE A 98 -18.83 -6.39 7.55
N ASP A 99 -19.03 -7.56 8.17
CA ASP A 99 -20.30 -7.93 8.83
C ASP A 99 -20.01 -8.86 10.01
N GLU A 100 -20.94 -8.92 10.95
CA GLU A 100 -20.88 -9.88 12.07
C GLU A 100 -21.09 -11.31 11.60
N SER A 101 -21.81 -11.50 10.49
CA SER A 101 -22.05 -12.80 9.84
C SER A 101 -21.16 -12.95 8.61
N PRO A 102 -20.29 -13.96 8.55
CA PRO A 102 -19.50 -14.26 7.36
C PRO A 102 -20.37 -14.45 6.10
N GLY A 103 -21.53 -15.09 6.25
CA GLY A 103 -22.47 -15.31 5.15
C GLY A 103 -23.02 -14.00 4.57
N ARG A 104 -23.36 -13.01 5.42
CA ARG A 104 -23.78 -11.68 4.94
C ARG A 104 -22.64 -10.92 4.27
N ALA A 105 -21.44 -10.95 4.84
CA ALA A 105 -20.27 -10.34 4.22
C ALA A 105 -20.01 -10.91 2.82
N ILE A 106 -20.08 -12.23 2.68
CA ILE A 106 -19.92 -12.92 1.39
C ILE A 106 -21.01 -12.51 0.40
N SER A 107 -22.27 -12.45 0.84
CA SER A 107 -23.39 -12.01 0.00
C SER A 107 -23.19 -10.58 -0.49
N ASN A 108 -22.78 -9.67 0.38
CA ASN A 108 -22.50 -8.27 0.05
C ASN A 108 -21.38 -8.16 -1.01
N VAL A 109 -20.28 -8.89 -0.83
CA VAL A 109 -19.17 -8.92 -1.81
C VAL A 109 -19.64 -9.54 -3.13
N SER A 110 -20.44 -10.61 -3.10
CA SER A 110 -20.95 -11.27 -4.32
C SER A 110 -21.86 -10.33 -5.12
N ASN A 111 -22.76 -9.61 -4.43
CA ASN A 111 -23.64 -8.63 -5.05
C ASN A 111 -22.84 -7.46 -5.66
N ALA A 112 -21.91 -6.89 -4.91
CA ALA A 112 -21.04 -5.83 -5.39
C ALA A 112 -20.23 -6.28 -6.62
N LEU A 113 -19.68 -7.48 -6.60
CA LEU A 113 -18.93 -8.05 -7.70
C LEU A 113 -19.80 -8.21 -8.96
N GLY A 114 -21.07 -8.62 -8.80
CA GLY A 114 -22.06 -8.72 -9.90
C GLY A 114 -22.30 -7.37 -10.55
N VAL A 115 -22.57 -6.33 -9.75
CA VAL A 115 -22.79 -4.95 -10.22
C VAL A 115 -21.55 -4.43 -10.95
N ILE A 116 -20.38 -4.55 -10.35
CA ILE A 116 -19.11 -4.11 -10.95
C ILE A 116 -18.83 -4.84 -12.26
N SER A 117 -19.06 -6.15 -12.31
CA SER A 117 -18.86 -6.93 -13.54
C SER A 117 -19.71 -6.42 -14.69
N THR A 118 -20.98 -6.09 -14.42
CA THR A 118 -21.90 -5.52 -15.42
C THR A 118 -21.44 -4.15 -15.89
N GLU A 119 -21.04 -3.30 -14.96
CA GLU A 119 -20.61 -1.94 -15.30
C GLU A 119 -19.29 -1.92 -16.09
N LEU A 120 -18.33 -2.78 -15.72
CA LEU A 120 -17.10 -2.92 -16.49
C LEU A 120 -17.35 -3.38 -17.92
N GLU A 121 -18.30 -4.31 -18.14
CA GLU A 121 -18.66 -4.74 -19.49
C GLU A 121 -19.34 -3.63 -20.27
N ASN A 122 -20.22 -2.86 -19.63
CA ASN A 122 -20.78 -1.65 -20.23
C ASN A 122 -19.67 -0.71 -20.72
N ASP A 123 -18.56 -0.64 -20.03
CA ASP A 123 -17.38 0.13 -20.42
C ASP A 123 -16.43 -0.60 -21.40
N GLY A 124 -16.74 -1.82 -21.79
CA GLY A 124 -15.88 -2.63 -22.68
C GLY A 124 -14.66 -3.23 -21.97
N LEU A 125 -14.68 -3.28 -20.64
CA LEU A 125 -13.67 -3.91 -19.81
C LEU A 125 -14.17 -5.28 -19.30
N THR A 126 -13.26 -6.19 -19.01
CA THR A 126 -13.61 -7.51 -18.46
C THR A 126 -12.81 -7.83 -17.22
N LEU A 127 -13.47 -8.47 -16.25
CA LEU A 127 -12.79 -9.03 -15.09
C LEU A 127 -11.92 -10.22 -15.50
N ASN A 128 -10.74 -10.34 -14.91
CA ASN A 128 -9.90 -11.50 -15.10
C ASN A 128 -10.18 -12.51 -13.98
N MET A 129 -11.14 -13.40 -14.19
CA MET A 129 -11.56 -14.39 -13.19
C MET A 129 -10.44 -15.35 -12.81
N ILE A 130 -9.53 -15.68 -13.74
CA ILE A 130 -8.40 -16.59 -13.49
C ILE A 130 -7.40 -15.97 -12.48
N LYS A 131 -7.18 -14.65 -12.57
CA LYS A 131 -6.29 -13.92 -11.66
C LYS A 131 -7.00 -13.42 -10.40
N SER A 132 -8.32 -13.43 -10.38
CA SER A 132 -9.11 -13.03 -9.22
C SER A 132 -9.17 -14.15 -8.18
N CYS A 133 -9.12 -13.76 -6.93
CA CYS A 133 -9.25 -14.68 -5.80
C CYS A 133 -10.09 -14.06 -4.70
N SER A 134 -10.58 -14.86 -3.80
CA SER A 134 -11.32 -14.45 -2.62
C SER A 134 -10.62 -14.92 -1.35
N MET A 135 -10.79 -14.17 -0.27
CA MET A 135 -10.28 -14.51 1.05
C MET A 135 -11.27 -14.04 2.11
N VAL A 136 -11.60 -14.90 3.05
CA VAL A 136 -12.41 -14.53 4.20
C VAL A 136 -11.49 -14.35 5.41
N LEU A 137 -11.65 -13.21 6.08
CA LEU A 137 -10.90 -12.87 7.29
C LEU A 137 -11.78 -13.20 8.50
N THR A 138 -11.77 -14.45 8.96
CA THR A 138 -12.55 -14.89 10.10
C THR A 138 -11.76 -15.88 10.97
N LYS A 139 -12.16 -16.03 12.22
CA LYS A 139 -11.66 -17.09 13.11
C LYS A 139 -12.44 -18.39 12.96
N ASP A 140 -13.67 -18.31 12.45
CA ASP A 140 -14.56 -19.45 12.26
C ASP A 140 -14.85 -19.59 10.76
N ASP A 141 -14.35 -20.67 10.18
CA ASP A 141 -14.56 -21.02 8.77
C ASP A 141 -15.85 -21.84 8.54
N SER A 142 -16.62 -22.14 9.59
CA SER A 142 -17.85 -22.91 9.48
C SER A 142 -18.91 -22.15 8.68
N GLY A 143 -19.37 -22.75 7.58
CA GLY A 143 -20.42 -22.20 6.73
C GLY A 143 -19.98 -21.12 5.72
N VAL A 144 -18.69 -20.95 5.50
CA VAL A 144 -18.16 -20.02 4.46
C VAL A 144 -18.54 -20.54 3.08
N GLN A 145 -19.45 -19.84 2.40
CA GLN A 145 -19.83 -20.13 1.02
C GLN A 145 -18.82 -19.55 0.03
N PRO A 146 -18.60 -20.19 -1.12
CA PRO A 146 -17.72 -19.62 -2.13
C PRO A 146 -18.32 -18.34 -2.74
N ILE A 147 -17.48 -17.33 -2.98
CA ILE A 147 -17.89 -16.15 -3.73
C ILE A 147 -18.01 -16.52 -5.20
N THR A 148 -19.15 -16.19 -5.80
CA THR A 148 -19.44 -16.47 -7.21
C THR A 148 -19.69 -15.18 -7.98
N CYS A 149 -19.27 -15.16 -9.23
CA CYS A 149 -19.59 -14.13 -10.18
C CYS A 149 -20.07 -14.76 -11.48
N ARG A 150 -21.32 -14.51 -11.87
CA ARG A 150 -21.92 -15.05 -13.12
C ARG A 150 -21.76 -16.57 -13.27
N GLY A 151 -22.00 -17.29 -12.20
CA GLY A 151 -21.89 -18.73 -12.18
C GLY A 151 -20.46 -19.29 -12.11
N GLN A 152 -19.44 -18.45 -12.12
CA GLN A 152 -18.05 -18.85 -11.89
C GLN A 152 -17.66 -18.63 -10.44
N VAL A 153 -17.05 -19.64 -9.83
CA VAL A 153 -16.56 -19.59 -8.45
C VAL A 153 -15.19 -18.92 -8.43
N LEU A 154 -15.01 -17.90 -7.58
CA LEU A 154 -13.70 -17.36 -7.30
C LEU A 154 -12.87 -18.34 -6.47
N ARG A 155 -11.61 -18.46 -6.81
CA ARG A 155 -10.67 -19.29 -6.06
C ARG A 155 -10.48 -18.71 -4.66
N ALA A 156 -10.89 -19.44 -3.63
CA ALA A 156 -10.59 -19.12 -2.24
C ALA A 156 -9.11 -19.40 -1.95
N VAL A 157 -8.44 -18.48 -1.28
CA VAL A 157 -7.01 -18.57 -0.97
C VAL A 157 -6.73 -18.16 0.48
N PRO A 158 -5.76 -18.81 1.16
CA PRO A 158 -5.35 -18.43 2.51
C PRO A 158 -4.42 -17.20 2.51
N HIS A 159 -3.84 -16.85 1.37
CA HIS A 159 -2.96 -15.71 1.19
C HIS A 159 -3.28 -15.02 -0.13
N ALA A 160 -3.35 -13.71 -0.13
CA ALA A 160 -3.57 -12.89 -1.31
C ALA A 160 -2.58 -11.74 -1.38
N ARG A 161 -2.08 -11.47 -2.58
CA ARG A 161 -1.21 -10.33 -2.81
C ARG A 161 -2.04 -9.06 -3.01
N LEU A 162 -1.84 -8.08 -2.14
CA LEU A 162 -2.51 -6.78 -2.20
C LEU A 162 -1.49 -5.67 -2.39
N LEU A 163 -1.42 -5.12 -3.58
CA LEU A 163 -0.48 -4.02 -3.95
C LEU A 163 0.99 -4.28 -3.55
N GLY A 164 1.40 -5.53 -3.57
CA GLY A 164 2.77 -5.94 -3.28
C GLY A 164 2.90 -6.88 -2.08
N PRO A 165 2.50 -6.52 -0.85
CA PRO A 165 2.50 -7.43 0.29
C PRO A 165 1.52 -8.59 0.13
N GLU A 166 1.87 -9.73 0.72
CA GLU A 166 0.98 -10.88 0.88
C GLU A 166 0.22 -10.74 2.21
N VAL A 167 -1.10 -10.66 2.11
CA VAL A 167 -2.01 -10.64 3.25
C VAL A 167 -2.47 -12.08 3.51
N ASP A 168 -2.45 -12.54 4.74
CA ASP A 168 -3.01 -13.83 5.15
C ASP A 168 -4.36 -13.66 5.83
N SER A 169 -5.20 -14.71 5.80
CA SER A 169 -6.57 -14.68 6.31
C SER A 169 -6.67 -14.38 7.81
N GLN A 170 -5.60 -14.52 8.56
CA GLN A 170 -5.54 -14.24 9.99
C GLN A 170 -4.77 -12.95 10.32
N LEU A 171 -4.27 -12.23 9.30
CA LEU A 171 -3.49 -10.99 9.42
C LEU A 171 -2.25 -11.14 10.33
N THR A 172 -1.60 -12.31 10.28
CA THR A 172 -0.40 -12.58 11.08
C THR A 172 0.88 -12.03 10.47
N TRP A 173 0.87 -11.78 9.17
CA TRP A 173 2.02 -11.31 8.36
C TRP A 173 3.21 -12.27 8.35
N GLU A 174 3.07 -13.51 8.88
CA GLU A 174 4.19 -14.46 8.94
C GLU A 174 4.63 -14.90 7.55
N HIS A 175 3.66 -15.14 6.63
CA HIS A 175 3.95 -15.46 5.24
C HIS A 175 4.71 -14.32 4.55
N GLN A 176 4.22 -13.09 4.69
CA GLN A 176 4.87 -11.89 4.16
C GLN A 176 6.29 -11.73 4.71
N THR A 177 6.48 -11.91 6.01
CA THR A 177 7.81 -11.78 6.64
C THR A 177 8.80 -12.82 6.11
N ARG A 178 8.36 -14.05 5.84
CA ARG A 178 9.20 -15.08 5.22
C ARG A 178 9.63 -14.68 3.81
N LEU A 179 8.70 -14.18 2.99
CA LEU A 179 9.00 -13.71 1.64
C LEU A 179 9.96 -12.52 1.64
N MET A 180 9.72 -11.53 2.51
CA MET A 180 10.63 -10.40 2.71
C MET A 180 12.03 -10.87 3.11
N SER A 181 12.12 -11.75 4.11
CA SER A 181 13.40 -12.27 4.60
C SER A 181 14.18 -12.99 3.51
N ALA A 182 13.53 -13.80 2.69
CA ALA A 182 14.15 -14.49 1.56
C ALA A 182 14.64 -13.50 0.49
N LYS A 183 13.82 -12.50 0.13
CA LYS A 183 14.16 -11.45 -0.84
C LYS A 183 15.36 -10.63 -0.38
N ILE A 184 15.33 -10.15 0.87
CA ILE A 184 16.39 -9.34 1.47
C ILE A 184 17.68 -10.14 1.58
N SER A 185 17.62 -11.40 2.02
CA SER A 185 18.80 -12.28 2.13
C SER A 185 19.50 -12.48 0.79
N ARG A 186 18.75 -12.62 -0.31
CA ARG A 186 19.32 -12.70 -1.67
C ARG A 186 20.06 -11.41 -2.05
N LYS A 187 19.48 -10.24 -1.75
CA LYS A 187 20.10 -8.93 -2.03
C LYS A 187 21.36 -8.71 -1.20
N ILE A 188 21.34 -9.10 0.09
CA ILE A 188 22.54 -9.09 0.95
C ILE A 188 23.62 -10.02 0.36
N GLY A 189 23.23 -11.17 -0.15
CA GLY A 189 24.14 -12.10 -0.82
C GLY A 189 24.81 -11.50 -2.07
N VAL A 190 24.06 -10.71 -2.85
CA VAL A 190 24.62 -9.97 -4.02
C VAL A 190 25.63 -8.94 -3.53
N LEU A 191 25.27 -8.09 -2.56
CA LEU A 191 26.18 -7.08 -2.01
C LEU A 191 27.45 -7.72 -1.43
N ARG A 192 27.31 -8.84 -0.69
CA ARG A 192 28.46 -9.55 -0.09
C ARG A 192 29.45 -10.07 -1.16
N ARG A 193 28.96 -10.57 -2.29
CA ARG A 193 29.84 -11.02 -3.40
C ARG A 193 30.51 -9.85 -4.09
N ALA A 194 29.78 -8.76 -4.30
CA ALA A 194 30.29 -7.59 -5.02
C ALA A 194 31.14 -6.64 -4.15
N ARG A 195 31.08 -6.73 -2.81
CA ARG A 195 31.63 -5.73 -1.88
C ARG A 195 33.09 -5.38 -2.09
N ARG A 196 33.91 -6.34 -2.52
CA ARG A 196 35.35 -6.14 -2.76
C ARG A 196 35.66 -5.26 -3.98
N HIS A 197 34.66 -5.11 -4.89
CA HIS A 197 34.76 -4.32 -6.12
C HIS A 197 33.99 -2.99 -6.03
N LEU A 198 33.36 -2.71 -4.89
CA LEU A 198 32.55 -1.52 -4.69
C LEU A 198 33.23 -0.55 -3.73
N SER A 199 33.19 0.74 -4.08
CA SER A 199 33.59 1.80 -3.15
C SER A 199 32.64 1.85 -1.92
N PRO A 200 33.06 2.43 -0.78
CA PRO A 200 32.18 2.62 0.38
C PRO A 200 30.86 3.36 0.02
N GLN A 201 30.96 4.37 -0.86
CA GLN A 201 29.81 5.13 -1.35
C GLN A 201 28.85 4.26 -2.16
N ALA A 202 29.38 3.39 -3.04
CA ALA A 202 28.57 2.47 -3.84
C ALA A 202 27.88 1.42 -2.97
N LYS A 203 28.56 0.89 -1.92
CA LYS A 203 27.96 -0.04 -0.95
C LYS A 203 26.83 0.63 -0.17
N ARG A 204 27.05 1.86 0.30
CA ARG A 204 26.02 2.67 0.97
C ARG A 204 24.83 2.92 0.04
N LEU A 205 25.07 3.32 -1.20
CA LEU A 205 24.01 3.55 -2.17
C LEU A 205 23.20 2.28 -2.44
N PHE A 206 23.87 1.12 -2.61
CA PHE A 206 23.20 -0.17 -2.78
C PHE A 206 22.34 -0.53 -1.57
N LEU A 207 22.84 -0.31 -0.34
CA LEU A 207 22.06 -0.52 0.87
C LEU A 207 20.80 0.35 0.88
N LEU A 208 20.93 1.65 0.62
CA LEU A 208 19.82 2.62 0.67
C LEU A 208 18.79 2.42 -0.45
N SER A 209 19.22 2.09 -1.68
CA SER A 209 18.33 2.05 -2.83
C SER A 209 17.81 0.65 -3.15
N VAL A 210 18.51 -0.41 -2.75
CA VAL A 210 18.17 -1.78 -3.13
C VAL A 210 17.68 -2.62 -1.95
N ILE A 211 18.28 -2.46 -0.75
CA ILE A 211 17.98 -3.32 0.40
C ILE A 211 16.95 -2.69 1.34
N LEU A 212 17.19 -1.46 1.82
CA LEU A 212 16.32 -0.83 2.82
C LEU A 212 14.88 -0.61 2.34
N PRO A 213 14.59 -0.32 1.06
CA PRO A 213 13.22 -0.17 0.61
C PRO A 213 12.35 -1.42 0.79
N ASP A 214 12.94 -2.62 0.78
CA ASP A 214 12.18 -3.85 1.03
C ASP A 214 11.70 -3.98 2.48
N PHE A 215 12.44 -3.41 3.43
CA PHE A 215 11.97 -3.32 4.82
C PHE A 215 10.90 -2.26 5.02
N ASP A 216 10.98 -1.18 4.25
CA ASP A 216 10.20 0.02 4.47
C ASP A 216 8.88 0.06 3.71
N TYR A 217 8.74 -0.78 2.67
CA TYR A 217 7.51 -0.83 1.88
C TYR A 217 6.35 -1.37 2.72
N ALA A 218 5.23 -0.66 2.71
CA ALA A 218 4.01 -0.98 3.46
C ALA A 218 4.21 -1.19 4.99
N CYS A 219 5.30 -0.70 5.57
CA CYS A 219 5.60 -0.91 6.99
C CYS A 219 4.50 -0.38 7.92
N THR A 220 3.80 0.70 7.56
CA THR A 220 2.68 1.24 8.34
C THR A 220 1.47 0.30 8.41
N SER A 221 1.34 -0.63 7.48
CA SER A 221 0.29 -1.65 7.50
C SER A 221 0.72 -2.95 8.19
N ILE A 222 2.03 -3.24 8.20
CA ILE A 222 2.58 -4.55 8.59
C ILE A 222 3.21 -4.51 9.99
N ALA A 223 3.96 -3.46 10.32
CA ALA A 223 4.91 -3.47 11.43
C ALA A 223 4.29 -3.77 12.80
N CYS A 224 3.12 -3.19 13.11
CA CYS A 224 2.44 -3.40 14.39
C CYS A 224 1.82 -4.79 14.51
N GLY A 225 1.49 -5.44 13.38
CA GLY A 225 0.95 -6.81 13.36
C GLY A 225 2.01 -7.91 13.45
N LEU A 226 3.29 -7.58 13.36
CA LEU A 226 4.38 -8.57 13.42
C LEU A 226 4.56 -9.15 14.82
N SER A 227 4.78 -10.46 14.88
CA SER A 227 5.26 -11.10 16.12
C SER A 227 6.66 -10.58 16.48
N ALA A 228 7.01 -10.64 17.77
CA ALA A 228 8.35 -10.30 18.24
C ALA A 228 9.45 -11.10 17.50
N ALA A 229 9.20 -12.39 17.26
CA ALA A 229 10.11 -13.25 16.50
C ALA A 229 10.31 -12.76 15.06
N ALA A 230 9.23 -12.32 14.39
CA ALA A 230 9.28 -11.78 13.03
C ALA A 230 10.05 -10.45 12.98
N ARG A 231 9.80 -9.55 13.94
CA ARG A 231 10.54 -8.28 14.06
C ARG A 231 12.03 -8.52 14.31
N ASN A 232 12.36 -9.37 15.28
CA ASN A 232 13.75 -9.72 15.59
C ASN A 232 14.49 -10.31 14.39
N ARG A 233 13.81 -11.14 13.58
CA ARG A 233 14.34 -11.70 12.33
C ARG A 233 14.68 -10.60 11.32
N LEU A 234 13.77 -9.64 11.11
CA LEU A 234 14.00 -8.53 10.18
C LEU A 234 15.10 -7.60 10.67
N SER A 235 15.12 -7.25 11.96
CA SER A 235 16.18 -6.43 12.58
C SER A 235 17.56 -7.12 12.49
N ALA A 236 17.61 -8.45 12.63
CA ALA A 236 18.86 -9.21 12.45
C ALA A 236 19.34 -9.17 10.99
N LEU A 237 18.40 -9.24 10.01
CA LEU A 237 18.75 -9.11 8.60
C LEU A 237 19.25 -7.72 8.26
N GLU A 238 18.67 -6.67 8.83
CA GLU A 238 19.16 -5.30 8.62
C GLU A 238 20.58 -5.14 9.18
N ARG A 239 20.83 -5.57 10.43
CA ARG A 239 22.18 -5.55 11.01
C ARG A 239 23.19 -6.31 10.14
N ARG A 240 22.80 -7.45 9.58
CA ARG A 240 23.65 -8.19 8.64
C ARG A 240 23.94 -7.38 7.37
N ALA A 241 22.94 -6.69 6.81
CA ALA A 241 23.13 -5.84 5.63
C ALA A 241 24.08 -4.67 5.91
N VAL A 242 23.94 -4.03 7.08
CA VAL A 242 24.80 -2.94 7.56
C VAL A 242 26.25 -3.40 7.69
N ARG A 243 26.49 -4.55 8.36
CA ARG A 243 27.85 -5.11 8.48
C ARG A 243 28.50 -5.38 7.12
N VAL A 244 27.74 -5.97 6.18
CA VAL A 244 28.24 -6.23 4.83
C VAL A 244 28.59 -4.93 4.09
N ALA A 245 27.81 -3.87 4.26
CA ALA A 245 28.08 -2.58 3.64
C ALA A 245 29.30 -1.87 4.24
N CYS A 246 29.62 -2.13 5.50
CA CYS A 246 30.80 -1.59 6.21
C CYS A 246 32.02 -2.51 6.19
N ASP A 247 31.99 -3.63 5.46
CA ASP A 247 33.05 -4.67 5.47
C ASP A 247 33.37 -5.22 6.87
N ALA A 248 32.42 -5.15 7.78
CA ALA A 248 32.57 -5.56 9.17
C ALA A 248 32.37 -7.08 9.37
N GLY A 249 32.85 -7.58 10.50
CA GLY A 249 32.70 -8.96 10.94
C GLY A 249 31.26 -9.29 11.33
N TYR A 250 30.95 -10.58 11.44
CA TYR A 250 29.60 -11.05 11.75
C TYR A 250 29.12 -10.64 13.16
N THR A 251 30.04 -10.56 14.11
CA THR A 251 29.77 -10.25 15.52
C THR A 251 29.95 -8.78 15.87
N ASP A 252 30.49 -7.96 14.96
CA ASP A 252 30.80 -6.57 15.24
C ASP A 252 29.54 -5.77 15.62
N ASP A 253 29.67 -4.81 16.54
CA ASP A 253 28.58 -3.91 16.89
C ASP A 253 28.16 -3.04 15.72
N CYS A 254 26.85 -2.98 15.48
CA CYS A 254 26.31 -2.21 14.39
C CYS A 254 26.07 -0.73 14.74
N SER A 255 26.07 -0.35 16.02
CA SER A 255 25.72 1.02 16.44
C SER A 255 26.60 2.09 15.78
N PRO A 256 27.95 1.96 15.75
CA PRO A 256 28.80 2.92 15.04
C PRO A 256 28.60 2.92 13.52
N MET A 257 28.19 1.76 12.96
CA MET A 257 27.98 1.61 11.52
C MET A 257 26.73 2.36 11.04
N TYR A 258 25.65 2.35 11.84
CA TYR A 258 24.47 3.17 11.55
C TYR A 258 24.82 4.64 11.46
N ASP A 259 25.69 5.11 12.35
CA ASP A 259 26.19 6.49 12.36
C ASP A 259 27.05 6.80 11.15
N HIS A 260 28.00 5.94 10.85
CA HIS A 260 28.87 6.08 9.67
C HIS A 260 28.07 6.14 8.36
N LEU A 261 27.08 5.26 8.22
CA LEU A 261 26.21 5.20 7.05
C LEU A 261 25.14 6.30 7.04
N LYS A 262 24.95 7.03 8.14
CA LYS A 262 23.87 8.02 8.34
C LYS A 262 22.51 7.43 8.05
N ILE A 263 22.20 6.28 8.66
CA ILE A 263 20.91 5.60 8.56
C ILE A 263 20.34 5.34 9.95
N THR A 264 19.03 5.31 10.05
CA THR A 264 18.31 5.04 11.28
C THR A 264 17.99 3.54 11.35
N PRO A 265 18.09 2.88 12.51
CA PRO A 265 17.69 1.48 12.70
C PRO A 265 16.23 1.22 12.31
N LEU A 266 15.92 -0.03 11.93
CA LEU A 266 14.66 -0.45 11.35
C LEU A 266 13.43 0.02 12.13
N GLU A 267 13.36 -0.29 13.42
CA GLU A 267 12.18 0.00 14.23
C GLU A 267 11.97 1.50 14.44
N GLU A 268 13.04 2.26 14.66
CA GLU A 268 12.97 3.71 14.74
C GLU A 268 12.56 4.33 13.41
N ARG A 269 13.03 3.80 12.29
CA ARG A 269 12.64 4.23 10.94
C ARG A 269 11.16 3.96 10.67
N TRP A 270 10.63 2.82 11.12
CA TRP A 270 9.20 2.53 11.04
C TRP A 270 8.39 3.47 11.93
N CYS A 271 8.83 3.71 13.17
CA CYS A 271 8.20 4.68 14.07
C CYS A 271 8.12 6.08 13.44
N THR A 272 9.19 6.52 12.78
CA THR A 272 9.21 7.77 12.01
C THR A 272 8.15 7.79 10.90
N LYS A 273 7.98 6.69 10.17
CA LYS A 273 6.96 6.61 9.11
C LYS A 273 5.53 6.63 9.66
N PHE A 274 5.30 5.98 10.80
CA PHE A 274 4.02 6.08 11.50
C PHE A 274 3.71 7.52 11.90
N ALA A 275 4.67 8.23 12.52
CA ALA A 275 4.51 9.62 12.92
C ALA A 275 4.24 10.53 11.72
N LEU A 276 4.97 10.38 10.62
CA LEU A 276 4.75 11.14 9.39
C LEU A 276 3.36 10.88 8.78
N THR A 277 2.92 9.61 8.78
CA THR A 277 1.60 9.26 8.26
C THR A 277 0.50 9.81 9.17
N ALA A 278 0.64 9.71 10.50
CA ALA A 278 -0.29 10.29 11.47
C ALA A 278 -0.40 11.80 11.28
N TYR A 279 0.72 12.52 11.15
CA TYR A 279 0.71 13.96 10.85
C TYR A 279 -0.08 14.25 9.57
N GLN A 280 0.20 13.52 8.49
CA GLN A 280 -0.49 13.74 7.21
C GLN A 280 -1.99 13.45 7.28
N CYS A 281 -2.42 12.47 8.09
CA CYS A 281 -3.83 12.18 8.33
C CYS A 281 -4.50 13.30 9.14
N THR A 282 -3.91 13.71 10.24
CA THR A 282 -4.48 14.73 11.14
C THR A 282 -4.56 16.13 10.49
N HIS A 283 -3.71 16.40 9.50
CA HIS A 283 -3.69 17.64 8.73
C HIS A 283 -4.33 17.51 7.34
N HIS A 284 -5.08 16.44 7.08
CA HIS A 284 -5.80 16.20 5.82
C HIS A 284 -4.93 16.29 4.56
N LEU A 285 -3.67 15.87 4.66
CA LEU A 285 -2.70 15.86 3.54
C LEU A 285 -2.73 14.54 2.75
N ARG A 286 -3.66 13.64 3.05
CA ARG A 286 -3.89 12.37 2.36
C ARG A 286 -5.33 12.24 1.91
N ALA A 287 -5.64 11.16 1.19
CA ALA A 287 -7.00 10.85 0.79
C ALA A 287 -7.94 10.76 2.02
N PRO A 288 -9.19 11.21 1.93
CA PRO A 288 -10.13 11.19 3.06
C PRO A 288 -10.29 9.82 3.71
N SER A 289 -10.32 8.75 2.93
CA SER A 289 -10.40 7.37 3.45
C SER A 289 -9.24 6.99 4.38
N VAL A 290 -8.04 7.54 4.13
CA VAL A 290 -6.87 7.31 4.99
C VAL A 290 -6.90 8.26 6.20
N CYS A 291 -7.30 9.51 6.01
CA CYS A 291 -7.42 10.48 7.10
C CYS A 291 -8.46 10.06 8.14
N ASN A 292 -9.57 9.47 7.71
CA ASN A 292 -10.65 9.00 8.57
C ASN A 292 -10.26 7.80 9.46
N LEU A 293 -9.09 7.20 9.25
CA LEU A 293 -8.55 6.19 10.18
C LEU A 293 -8.14 6.79 11.53
N LEU A 294 -7.89 8.10 11.59
CA LEU A 294 -7.57 8.82 12.82
C LEU A 294 -8.68 9.81 13.14
N SER A 295 -9.46 9.52 14.17
CA SER A 295 -10.56 10.38 14.60
C SER A 295 -10.02 11.56 15.43
N PRO A 296 -10.16 12.82 14.98
CA PRO A 296 -9.71 13.96 15.77
C PRO A 296 -10.49 14.06 17.08
N ALA A 297 -9.84 14.48 18.16
CA ALA A 297 -10.49 14.80 19.40
C ALA A 297 -11.36 16.05 19.22
N SER A 298 -12.62 16.00 19.62
CA SER A 298 -13.60 17.10 19.51
C SER A 298 -13.93 17.68 20.88
N GLY A 299 -14.42 18.93 20.90
CA GLY A 299 -14.85 19.64 22.10
C GLY A 299 -13.78 20.52 22.75
N SER A 300 -14.06 21.07 23.94
CA SER A 300 -13.16 21.97 24.68
C SER A 300 -12.14 21.24 25.56
N THR A 301 -11.78 20.00 25.21
CA THR A 301 -10.81 19.22 25.97
C THR A 301 -9.38 19.63 25.68
N ARG A 302 -8.46 19.41 26.63
CA ARG A 302 -7.01 19.65 26.40
C ARG A 302 -6.49 18.89 25.17
N HIS A 303 -7.02 17.70 24.88
CA HIS A 303 -6.67 16.92 23.70
C HIS A 303 -7.13 17.57 22.38
N ALA A 304 -8.33 18.12 22.32
CA ALA A 304 -8.83 18.82 21.13
C ALA A 304 -7.96 20.06 20.80
N ASN A 305 -7.60 20.85 21.82
CA ASN A 305 -6.81 22.06 21.66
C ASN A 305 -5.35 21.81 21.25
N THR A 306 -4.90 20.53 21.27
CA THR A 306 -3.51 20.15 20.94
C THR A 306 -3.43 19.17 19.76
N CYS A 307 -4.38 19.20 18.84
CA CYS A 307 -4.47 18.28 17.71
C CYS A 307 -4.39 16.80 18.11
N GLY A 308 -5.00 16.44 19.26
CA GLY A 308 -5.08 15.05 19.71
C GLY A 308 -6.04 14.22 18.85
N VAL A 309 -5.89 12.91 18.91
CA VAL A 309 -6.78 11.95 18.25
C VAL A 309 -7.37 10.98 19.27
N ILE A 310 -8.55 10.44 18.98
CA ILE A 310 -9.22 9.45 19.82
C ILE A 310 -8.78 8.06 19.35
N PRO A 311 -8.06 7.27 20.17
CA PRO A 311 -7.75 5.90 19.83
C PRO A 311 -9.01 5.07 19.65
N PRO A 312 -9.10 4.19 18.65
CA PRO A 312 -10.25 3.32 18.47
C PRO A 312 -10.38 2.34 19.64
N ARG A 313 -11.63 1.97 20.00
CA ARG A 313 -11.88 0.91 20.97
C ARG A 313 -11.58 -0.45 20.33
N CYS A 314 -10.51 -1.09 20.77
CA CYS A 314 -10.06 -2.38 20.23
C CYS A 314 -10.52 -3.53 21.14
N ARG A 315 -11.23 -4.52 20.57
CA ARG A 315 -11.67 -5.75 21.28
C ARG A 315 -10.86 -6.98 20.86
N THR A 316 -10.01 -6.85 19.86
CA THR A 316 -9.22 -7.95 19.30
C THR A 316 -7.75 -7.56 19.22
N LYS A 317 -6.87 -8.55 19.26
CA LYS A 317 -5.43 -8.35 19.05
C LYS A 317 -5.14 -7.66 17.71
N THR A 318 -5.85 -8.04 16.66
CA THR A 318 -5.71 -7.40 15.34
C THR A 318 -6.09 -5.92 15.38
N GLY A 319 -7.16 -5.56 16.10
CA GLY A 319 -7.55 -4.16 16.30
C GLY A 319 -6.49 -3.37 17.06
N VAL A 320 -5.94 -3.93 18.14
CA VAL A 320 -4.85 -3.29 18.92
C VAL A 320 -3.63 -3.05 18.03
N ASN A 321 -3.31 -4.00 17.17
CA ASN A 321 -2.19 -3.92 16.24
C ASN A 321 -2.51 -3.19 14.93
N SER A 322 -3.67 -2.56 14.81
CA SER A 322 -4.03 -1.79 13.63
C SER A 322 -3.26 -0.46 13.54
N PHE A 323 -3.06 0.02 12.31
CA PHE A 323 -2.48 1.36 12.11
C PHE A 323 -3.24 2.44 12.88
N ALA A 324 -4.59 2.40 12.84
CA ALA A 324 -5.42 3.39 13.51
C ALA A 324 -5.14 3.50 15.01
N ASN A 325 -5.03 2.36 15.70
CA ASN A 325 -4.70 2.34 17.13
C ASN A 325 -3.27 2.75 17.41
N CYS A 326 -2.30 2.10 16.77
CA CYS A 326 -0.86 2.35 17.01
C CYS A 326 -0.47 3.79 16.66
N ALA A 327 -0.97 4.32 15.54
CA ALA A 327 -0.70 5.69 15.13
C ALA A 327 -1.36 6.72 16.07
N SER A 328 -2.56 6.42 16.60
CA SER A 328 -3.23 7.28 17.60
C SER A 328 -2.45 7.34 18.91
N LEU A 329 -1.98 6.21 19.41
CA LEU A 329 -1.18 6.15 20.63
C LEU A 329 0.15 6.90 20.44
N LEU A 330 0.85 6.63 19.35
CA LEU A 330 2.10 7.33 19.01
C LEU A 330 1.89 8.84 18.88
N TRP A 331 0.87 9.25 18.14
CA TRP A 331 0.55 10.66 17.92
C TRP A 331 0.28 11.40 19.23
N ASN A 332 -0.55 10.82 20.09
CA ASN A 332 -0.90 11.44 21.38
C ASN A 332 0.29 11.50 22.36
N ALA A 333 1.25 10.61 22.25
CA ALA A 333 2.46 10.60 23.07
C ALA A 333 3.47 11.68 22.63
N LEU A 334 3.41 12.17 21.39
CA LEU A 334 4.27 13.27 20.95
C LEU A 334 3.92 14.56 21.72
N PRO A 335 4.92 15.38 22.08
CA PRO A 335 4.68 16.67 22.72
C PRO A 335 3.72 17.54 21.89
N SER A 336 2.81 18.27 22.56
CA SER A 336 1.86 19.15 21.87
C SER A 336 2.57 20.20 21.00
N SER A 337 3.68 20.73 21.47
CA SER A 337 4.54 21.65 20.70
C SER A 337 5.02 21.05 19.38
N VAL A 338 5.28 19.75 19.34
CA VAL A 338 5.71 19.03 18.14
C VAL A 338 4.53 18.77 17.20
N ARG A 339 3.37 18.38 17.72
CA ARG A 339 2.16 18.12 16.92
C ARG A 339 1.62 19.37 16.21
N LEU A 340 1.89 20.55 16.75
CA LEU A 340 1.49 21.85 16.20
C LEU A 340 2.49 22.44 15.21
N LEU A 341 3.64 21.80 14.98
CA LEU A 341 4.60 22.24 13.98
C LEU A 341 4.02 22.14 12.57
N ASN A 342 4.47 23.00 11.66
CA ASN A 342 4.22 22.80 10.22
C ASN A 342 4.99 21.59 9.70
N PHE A 343 4.58 21.06 8.53
CA PHE A 343 5.12 19.80 8.00
C PHE A 343 6.65 19.76 7.86
N PRO A 344 7.33 20.80 7.33
CA PRO A 344 8.79 20.80 7.23
C PRO A 344 9.48 20.67 8.60
N HIS A 345 9.04 21.41 9.60
CA HIS A 345 9.61 21.38 10.96
C HIS A 345 9.28 20.05 11.68
N PHE A 346 8.04 19.57 11.55
CA PHE A 346 7.66 18.26 12.07
C PHE A 346 8.50 17.15 11.45
N LYS A 347 8.65 17.15 10.11
CA LYS A 347 9.49 16.20 9.39
C LYS A 347 10.93 16.26 9.87
N SER A 348 11.49 17.45 10.05
CA SER A 348 12.84 17.62 10.58
C SER A 348 12.99 17.04 11.99
N PHE A 349 11.99 17.27 12.86
CA PHE A 349 11.98 16.70 14.21
C PHE A 349 12.00 15.16 14.19
N VAL A 350 11.06 14.52 13.49
CA VAL A 350 10.94 13.05 13.50
C VAL A 350 12.07 12.34 12.77
N LEU A 351 12.78 13.05 11.88
CA LEU A 351 13.97 12.54 11.19
C LEU A 351 15.26 12.79 11.98
N ALA A 352 15.21 13.59 13.05
CA ALA A 352 16.36 13.78 13.91
C ALA A 352 16.76 12.47 14.57
N ARG A 353 18.06 12.26 14.72
CA ARG A 353 18.63 11.03 15.27
C ARG A 353 18.07 10.72 16.67
N ASN A 354 17.65 9.50 16.89
CA ASN A 354 17.07 9.00 18.15
C ASN A 354 15.77 9.72 18.58
N ALA A 355 15.21 10.62 17.76
CA ALA A 355 14.01 11.37 18.12
C ALA A 355 12.80 10.46 18.35
N MET A 356 12.69 9.39 17.59
CA MET A 356 11.56 8.46 17.66
C MET A 356 11.83 7.25 18.59
N LYS A 357 13.05 7.09 19.08
CA LYS A 357 13.43 5.98 19.96
C LYS A 357 12.56 5.85 21.23
N PRO A 358 12.20 6.93 21.94
CA PRO A 358 11.35 6.84 23.13
C PRO A 358 9.92 6.34 22.85
N TYR A 359 9.47 6.44 21.59
CA TYR A 359 8.09 6.09 21.19
C TYR A 359 7.97 4.68 20.59
N MET A 360 9.07 4.00 20.35
CA MET A 360 9.08 2.64 19.77
C MET A 360 8.26 1.63 20.58
N PRO A 361 8.30 1.62 21.94
CA PRO A 361 7.49 0.70 22.73
C PRO A 361 5.99 0.81 22.45
N LEU A 362 5.48 2.01 22.15
CA LEU A 362 4.07 2.24 21.82
C LEU A 362 3.60 1.54 20.56
N LEU A 363 4.51 1.22 19.65
CA LEU A 363 4.20 0.50 18.42
C LEU A 363 4.43 -1.01 18.53
N PHE A 364 5.35 -1.44 19.39
CA PHE A 364 5.86 -2.81 19.32
C PHE A 364 5.62 -3.62 20.60
N ASP A 365 5.36 -2.97 21.74
CA ASP A 365 5.22 -3.63 23.03
C ASP A 365 3.78 -3.59 23.58
N CYS A 366 2.84 -3.02 22.84
CA CYS A 366 1.41 -2.93 23.25
C CYS A 366 0.69 -4.29 23.37
N VAL A 367 1.37 -5.41 23.16
CA VAL A 367 0.77 -6.76 23.03
C VAL A 367 0.93 -7.62 24.28
N SER A 368 1.60 -7.13 25.34
CA SER A 368 1.90 -7.95 26.53
C SER A 368 0.71 -8.14 27.49
N ASP A 369 -0.38 -7.38 27.38
CA ASP A 369 -1.40 -7.32 28.42
C ASP A 369 -2.87 -7.60 27.96
N ILE A 370 -3.08 -8.34 26.84
CA ILE A 370 -4.44 -8.77 26.44
C ILE A 370 -4.49 -10.29 26.18
#